data_62b7e82d03fdfed8f76bd0ba9c65134a
#
_entry.id   62b7e82d03fdfed8f76bd0ba9c65134a
#
_cell.length_a   1.000
_cell.length_b   1.000
_cell.length_c   1.000
_cell.angle_alpha   90.00
_cell.angle_beta   90.00
_cell.angle_gamma   90.00
#
_symmetry.space_group_name_H-M   'P 1'
#
loop_
_entity.id
_entity.type
_entity.pdbx_description
1 polymer ?
#
loop_
_entity_poly.entity_id
_entity_poly.type
_entity_poly.pdbx_seq_one_letter_code
_entity_poly.pdbx_strand_id
1 'polypeptide(L)'
;SFSGGKPGEVNSKEWQYTNHKNIRNFIRKWGSMVKHDDLMMPIVVPKYNIGFVVKNCNEQLLEILEPWCSTIYIDHSFDAKDYIDREQPNTLIDLSDRIQSIHAEKNNDIEVRFDGSKLTNDSFQVIQQLPEILSNDEGIEDDTVGSFELDIFEIMIYNTKTYEEELIKCER
;
A
#
# COMPACT_ATOMS: atom_id res chain seq x y z
N SER A 1 31.47 12.66 13.59
CA SER A 1 31.59 12.14 14.16
C SER A 1 31.03 11.72 14.76
N PHE A 2 30.76 11.44 14.65
CA PHE A 2 30.24 10.90 15.37
C PHE A 2 30.89 10.11 16.17
N SER A 3 30.79 10.48 17.08
CA SER A 3 31.20 9.95 18.21
C SER A 3 31.49 8.56 18.14
N GLY A 4 32.05 8.16 17.20
CA GLY A 4 32.50 6.89 17.14
C GLY A 4 31.95 5.88 18.09
N GLY A 5 31.03 6.29 18.80
CA GLY A 5 30.38 5.40 19.69
C GLY A 5 29.75 4.30 18.87
N LYS A 6 30.11 3.10 19.13
CA LYS A 6 29.36 1.99 18.59
C LYS A 6 27.91 2.24 18.96
N PRO A 7 27.00 2.31 17.99
CA PRO A 7 25.60 2.32 18.35
C PRO A 7 25.36 1.09 19.21
N GLY A 8 25.01 1.30 20.42
CA GLY A 8 24.54 0.21 21.26
C GLY A 8 23.36 -0.46 20.58
N GLU A 9 23.07 -1.69 20.93
CA GLU A 9 21.91 -2.41 20.39
C GLU A 9 20.62 -1.61 20.51
N VAL A 10 20.45 -0.80 21.53
CA VAL A 10 19.27 0.03 21.76
C VAL A 10 19.14 1.10 20.67
N ASN A 11 20.22 1.79 20.31
CA ASN A 11 20.21 2.79 19.25
C ASN A 11 19.95 2.18 17.88
N SER A 12 20.46 0.99 17.63
CA SER A 12 20.20 0.25 16.39
C SER A 12 18.71 -0.13 16.26
N LYS A 13 18.09 -0.58 17.33
CA LYS A 13 16.66 -0.92 17.34
C LYS A 13 15.78 0.31 17.15
N GLU A 14 16.10 1.42 17.81
CA GLU A 14 15.39 2.69 17.63
C GLU A 14 15.50 3.21 16.22
N TRP A 15 16.68 3.13 15.62
CA TRP A 15 16.90 3.53 14.24
C TRP A 15 16.09 2.66 13.27
N GLN A 16 16.09 1.34 13.46
CA GLN A 16 15.31 0.41 12.65
C GLN A 16 13.83 0.68 12.77
N TYR A 17 13.34 0.93 13.98
CA TYR A 17 11.93 1.25 14.22
C TYR A 17 11.52 2.54 13.50
N THR A 18 12.29 3.60 13.65
CA THR A 18 12.02 4.90 13.02
C THR A 18 12.06 4.79 11.49
N ASN A 19 13.05 4.07 10.96
CA ASN A 19 13.18 3.86 9.53
C ASN A 19 12.00 3.07 8.97
N HIS A 20 11.60 2.01 9.64
CA HIS A 20 10.44 1.20 9.25
C HIS A 20 9.15 2.02 9.25
N LYS A 21 8.91 2.81 10.29
CA LYS A 21 7.79 3.73 10.38
C LYS A 21 7.77 4.72 9.20
N ASN A 22 8.90 5.32 8.90
CA ASN A 22 9.02 6.31 7.84
C ASN A 22 8.78 5.69 6.45
N ILE A 23 9.28 4.49 6.21
CA ILE A 23 9.05 3.75 4.98
C ILE A 23 7.55 3.45 4.80
N ARG A 24 6.89 2.97 5.84
CA ARG A 24 5.45 2.68 5.80
C ARG A 24 4.63 3.94 5.49
N ASN A 25 4.93 5.06 6.13
CA ASN A 25 4.26 6.34 5.87
C ASN A 25 4.55 6.88 4.47
N PHE A 26 5.75 6.67 3.97
CA PHE A 26 6.11 7.02 2.58
C PHE A 26 5.23 6.24 1.58
N ILE A 27 5.11 4.93 1.78
CA ILE A 27 4.28 4.08 0.91
C ILE A 27 2.81 4.52 0.99
N ARG A 28 2.29 4.82 2.18
CA ARG A 28 0.91 5.32 2.35
C ARG A 28 0.67 6.60 1.57
N LYS A 29 1.64 7.51 1.58
CA LYS A 29 1.53 8.80 0.89
C LYS A 29 1.66 8.67 -0.62
N TRP A 30 2.67 7.94 -1.09
CA TRP A 30 3.05 7.91 -2.49
C TRP A 30 2.58 6.67 -3.25
N GLY A 31 2.14 5.63 -2.54
CA GLY A 31 1.67 4.38 -3.14
C GLY A 31 2.76 3.44 -3.62
N SER A 32 4.04 3.80 -3.45
CA SER A 32 5.17 2.99 -3.87
C SER A 32 6.43 3.35 -3.09
N MET A 33 7.44 2.49 -3.20
CA MET A 33 8.78 2.78 -2.69
C MET A 33 9.51 3.76 -3.59
N VAL A 34 10.51 4.44 -3.02
CA VAL A 34 11.40 5.30 -3.81
C VAL A 34 12.17 4.45 -4.81
N LYS A 35 12.15 4.87 -6.07
CA LYS A 35 12.94 4.27 -7.14
C LYS A 35 13.75 5.34 -7.82
N HIS A 36 14.90 4.94 -8.37
CA HIS A 36 15.80 5.81 -9.10
C HIS A 36 16.12 5.20 -10.46
N ASP A 37 16.33 6.05 -11.46
CA ASP A 37 16.83 5.62 -12.77
C ASP A 37 18.35 5.41 -12.74
N ASP A 38 18.95 5.09 -13.90
CA ASP A 38 20.39 4.87 -14.02
C ASP A 38 21.23 6.12 -13.71
N LEU A 39 20.62 7.29 -13.77
CA LEU A 39 21.25 8.57 -13.44
C LEU A 39 20.98 9.00 -12.00
N MET A 40 20.46 8.11 -11.16
CA MET A 40 20.10 8.36 -9.77
C MET A 40 19.00 9.43 -9.60
N MET A 41 18.23 9.72 -10.64
CA MET A 41 17.08 10.62 -10.55
C MET A 41 15.86 9.86 -10.05
N PRO A 42 15.04 10.47 -9.18
CA PRO A 42 13.82 9.81 -8.68
C PRO A 42 12.85 9.51 -9.82
N ILE A 43 12.33 8.29 -9.82
CA ILE A 43 11.24 7.91 -10.72
C ILE A 43 9.93 8.14 -10.00
N VAL A 44 9.06 8.99 -10.57
CA VAL A 44 7.74 9.24 -10.03
C VAL A 44 6.76 8.24 -10.62
N VAL A 45 6.14 7.44 -9.74
CA VAL A 45 5.13 6.46 -10.13
C VAL A 45 3.76 7.01 -9.73
N PRO A 46 2.75 6.98 -10.63
CA PRO A 46 1.43 7.46 -10.29
C PRO A 46 0.80 6.69 -9.11
N LYS A 47 0.06 7.39 -8.28
CA LYS A 47 -0.70 6.77 -7.19
C LYS A 47 -2.17 6.63 -7.60
N TYR A 48 -2.71 5.43 -7.46
CA TYR A 48 -4.10 5.11 -7.73
C TYR A 48 -4.88 4.88 -6.44
N ASN A 49 -6.20 5.07 -6.51
CA ASN A 49 -7.09 4.71 -5.42
C ASN A 49 -7.40 3.22 -5.50
N ILE A 50 -6.63 2.43 -4.76
CA ILE A 50 -6.69 0.97 -4.79
C ILE A 50 -7.31 0.45 -3.49
N GLY A 51 -8.36 -0.35 -3.63
CA GLY A 51 -8.93 -1.11 -2.53
C GLY A 51 -8.53 -2.58 -2.61
N PHE A 52 -7.95 -3.10 -1.55
CA PHE A 52 -7.66 -4.53 -1.44
C PHE A 52 -8.83 -5.23 -0.76
N VAL A 53 -9.34 -6.28 -1.40
CA VAL A 53 -10.39 -7.15 -0.83
C VAL A 53 -9.73 -8.48 -0.50
N VAL A 54 -9.46 -8.72 0.77
CA VAL A 54 -8.62 -9.83 1.22
C VAL A 54 -9.43 -10.81 2.05
N LYS A 55 -9.51 -12.05 1.57
CA LYS A 55 -10.09 -13.17 2.32
C LYS A 55 -9.00 -13.84 3.14
N ASN A 56 -9.38 -14.45 4.26
CA ASN A 56 -8.45 -15.14 5.17
C ASN A 56 -7.29 -14.23 5.61
N CYS A 57 -7.59 -12.96 5.87
CA CYS A 57 -6.61 -12.00 6.33
C CYS A 57 -6.31 -12.22 7.83
N ASN A 58 -5.07 -12.11 8.20
CA ASN A 58 -4.63 -12.08 9.59
C ASN A 58 -3.88 -10.78 9.89
N GLU A 59 -3.50 -10.57 11.14
CA GLU A 59 -2.83 -9.35 11.57
C GLU A 59 -1.50 -9.13 10.85
N GLN A 60 -0.73 -10.19 10.61
CA GLN A 60 0.54 -10.09 9.88
C GLN A 60 0.34 -9.66 8.44
N LEU A 61 -0.66 -10.23 7.77
CA LEU A 61 -1.01 -9.84 6.41
C LEU A 61 -1.51 -8.40 6.35
N LEU A 62 -2.33 -8.01 7.31
CA LEU A 62 -2.83 -6.64 7.41
C LEU A 62 -1.67 -5.64 7.55
N GLU A 63 -0.70 -5.94 8.39
CA GLU A 63 0.49 -5.12 8.57
C GLU A 63 1.30 -4.96 7.28
N ILE A 64 1.45 -6.04 6.52
CA ILE A 64 2.20 -6.03 5.26
C ILE A 64 1.45 -5.27 4.17
N LEU A 65 0.13 -5.43 4.09
CA LEU A 65 -0.68 -4.96 2.97
C LEU A 65 -1.19 -3.53 3.14
N GLU A 66 -1.48 -3.11 4.36
CA GLU A 66 -2.18 -1.86 4.61
C GLU A 66 -1.51 -0.62 4.00
N PRO A 67 -0.18 -0.44 4.06
CA PRO A 67 0.43 0.76 3.47
C PRO A 67 0.29 0.85 1.95
N TRP A 68 0.09 -0.28 1.26
CA TRP A 68 0.10 -0.38 -0.20
C TRP A 68 -1.24 -0.10 -0.87
N CYS A 69 -2.27 0.20 -0.09
CA CYS A 69 -3.62 0.46 -0.62
C CYS A 69 -4.21 1.73 -0.02
N SER A 70 -5.28 2.23 -0.62
CA SER A 70 -6.04 3.34 -0.07
C SER A 70 -7.06 2.86 0.96
N THR A 71 -7.64 1.69 0.73
CA THR A 71 -8.58 1.04 1.64
C THR A 71 -8.34 -0.47 1.58
N ILE A 72 -8.43 -1.14 2.71
CA ILE A 72 -8.35 -2.59 2.77
C ILE A 72 -9.63 -3.15 3.40
N TYR A 73 -10.23 -4.10 2.71
CA TYR A 73 -11.46 -4.77 3.13
C TYR A 73 -11.10 -6.18 3.56
N ILE A 74 -11.36 -6.50 4.81
CA ILE A 74 -11.01 -7.77 5.41
C ILE A 74 -12.25 -8.53 5.85
N ASP A 75 -12.16 -9.85 5.86
CA ASP A 75 -13.22 -10.69 6.37
C ASP A 75 -13.26 -10.68 7.91
N HIS A 76 -14.27 -11.34 8.47
CA HIS A 76 -14.48 -11.38 9.93
C HIS A 76 -13.58 -12.38 10.65
N SER A 77 -12.54 -12.89 10.02
CA SER A 77 -11.69 -13.92 10.61
C SER A 77 -10.83 -13.41 11.78
N PHE A 78 -10.69 -12.10 11.93
CA PHE A 78 -10.00 -11.50 13.07
C PHE A 78 -10.43 -10.06 13.32
N ASP A 79 -10.11 -9.54 14.49
CA ASP A 79 -10.37 -8.16 14.86
C ASP A 79 -9.13 -7.30 14.58
N ALA A 80 -9.28 -6.31 13.70
CA ALA A 80 -8.20 -5.41 13.35
C ALA A 80 -7.87 -4.38 14.45
N LYS A 81 -8.62 -4.36 15.52
CA LYS A 81 -8.48 -3.35 16.58
C LYS A 81 -7.07 -3.32 17.17
N ASP A 82 -6.47 -4.45 17.44
CA ASP A 82 -5.12 -4.52 18.03
C ASP A 82 -4.08 -3.91 17.08
N TYR A 83 -4.21 -4.18 15.79
CA TYR A 83 -3.35 -3.57 14.79
C TYR A 83 -3.53 -2.06 14.74
N ILE A 84 -4.77 -1.59 14.71
CA ILE A 84 -5.09 -0.16 14.66
C ILE A 84 -4.53 0.55 15.90
N ASP A 85 -4.76 0.01 17.08
CA ASP A 85 -4.28 0.60 18.34
C ASP A 85 -2.74 0.69 18.38
N ARG A 86 -2.07 -0.29 17.82
CA ARG A 86 -0.60 -0.32 17.77
C ARG A 86 -0.02 0.61 16.71
N GLU A 87 -0.63 0.66 15.53
CA GLU A 87 -0.09 1.41 14.39
C GLU A 87 -0.55 2.86 14.31
N GLN A 88 -1.74 3.19 14.81
CA GLN A 88 -2.30 4.53 14.72
C GLN A 88 -1.37 5.63 15.25
N PRO A 89 -0.61 5.43 16.36
CA PRO A 89 0.34 6.44 16.82
C PRO A 89 1.47 6.74 15.82
N ASN A 90 1.69 5.87 14.85
CA ASN A 90 2.78 5.99 13.88
C ASN A 90 2.38 6.73 12.60
N THR A 91 1.10 7.03 12.41
CA THR A 91 0.61 7.66 11.17
C THR A 91 -0.48 8.69 11.45
N LEU A 92 -0.56 9.71 10.60
CA LEU A 92 -1.63 10.72 10.63
C LEU A 92 -2.89 10.26 9.89
N ILE A 93 -2.79 9.17 9.15
CA ILE A 93 -3.93 8.60 8.43
C ILE A 93 -4.84 7.88 9.43
N ASP A 94 -6.15 8.08 9.33
CA ASP A 94 -7.11 7.37 10.16
C ASP A 94 -7.23 5.92 9.67
N LEU A 95 -6.65 5.01 10.44
CA LEU A 95 -6.65 3.59 10.11
C LEU A 95 -8.03 2.96 10.26
N SER A 96 -8.89 3.52 11.10
CA SER A 96 -10.27 3.03 11.26
C SER A 96 -11.10 3.26 10.00
N ASP A 97 -10.86 4.35 9.28
CA ASP A 97 -11.49 4.59 7.99
C ASP A 97 -10.86 3.76 6.87
N ARG A 98 -9.58 3.49 6.97
CA ARG A 98 -8.81 2.76 5.94
C ARG A 98 -9.07 1.26 5.96
N ILE A 99 -9.30 0.68 7.13
CA ILE A 99 -9.53 -0.75 7.32
C ILE A 99 -11.04 -0.98 7.50
N GLN A 100 -11.66 -1.62 6.52
CA GLN A 100 -13.10 -1.81 6.46
C GLN A 100 -13.47 -3.30 6.44
N SER A 101 -14.73 -3.59 6.72
CA SER A 101 -15.26 -4.94 6.55
C SER A 101 -15.38 -5.30 5.07
N ILE A 102 -15.15 -6.57 4.74
CA ILE A 102 -15.34 -7.08 3.38
C ILE A 102 -16.78 -6.87 2.87
N HIS A 103 -17.74 -6.69 3.78
CA HIS A 103 -19.13 -6.42 3.44
C HIS A 103 -19.44 -4.93 3.30
N ALA A 104 -18.47 -4.04 3.58
CA ALA A 104 -18.67 -2.62 3.41
C ALA A 104 -18.78 -2.24 1.93
N GLU A 105 -19.44 -1.12 1.66
CA GLU A 105 -19.48 -0.57 0.32
C GLU A 105 -18.07 -0.18 -0.15
N LYS A 106 -17.77 -0.52 -1.39
CA LYS A 106 -16.45 -0.30 -1.98
C LYS A 106 -16.51 0.84 -2.99
N ASN A 107 -15.74 1.89 -2.73
CA ASN A 107 -15.74 3.11 -3.53
C ASN A 107 -14.39 3.40 -4.19
N ASN A 108 -13.52 2.40 -4.26
CA ASN A 108 -12.21 2.56 -4.86
C ASN A 108 -12.28 2.52 -6.39
N ASP A 109 -11.37 3.24 -7.04
CA ASP A 109 -11.28 3.25 -8.49
C ASP A 109 -10.77 1.91 -9.03
N ILE A 110 -9.96 1.22 -8.25
CA ILE A 110 -9.40 -0.10 -8.58
C ILE A 110 -9.59 -1.01 -7.38
N GLU A 111 -10.14 -2.20 -7.61
CA GLU A 111 -10.25 -3.24 -6.59
C GLU A 111 -9.31 -4.40 -6.94
N VAL A 112 -8.56 -4.87 -5.95
CA VAL A 112 -7.71 -6.04 -6.06
C VAL A 112 -8.20 -7.07 -5.07
N ARG A 113 -8.77 -8.16 -5.57
CA ARG A 113 -9.37 -9.23 -4.76
C ARG A 113 -8.45 -10.45 -4.76
N PHE A 114 -8.21 -11.00 -3.61
CA PHE A 114 -7.38 -12.20 -3.47
C PHE A 114 -7.58 -12.89 -2.13
N ASP A 115 -7.11 -14.13 -2.07
CA ASP A 115 -7.08 -14.91 -0.83
C ASP A 115 -5.72 -14.71 -0.15
N GLY A 116 -5.73 -14.11 1.03
CA GLY A 116 -4.51 -13.83 1.78
C GLY A 116 -3.72 -15.08 2.15
N SER A 117 -4.39 -16.24 2.29
CA SER A 117 -3.70 -17.50 2.58
C SER A 117 -2.81 -17.99 1.44
N LYS A 118 -3.02 -17.46 0.23
CA LYS A 118 -2.23 -17.80 -0.96
C LYS A 118 -1.11 -16.80 -1.25
N LEU A 119 -0.99 -15.75 -0.46
CA LEU A 119 0.01 -14.72 -0.68
C LEU A 119 1.42 -15.26 -0.44
N THR A 120 2.28 -15.13 -1.44
CA THR A 120 3.70 -15.51 -1.39
C THR A 120 4.56 -14.26 -1.56
N ASN A 121 5.88 -14.40 -1.38
CA ASN A 121 6.81 -13.30 -1.66
C ASN A 121 6.74 -12.84 -3.12
N ASP A 122 6.57 -13.77 -4.04
CA ASP A 122 6.45 -13.46 -5.48
C ASP A 122 5.13 -12.70 -5.76
N SER A 123 4.03 -13.14 -5.14
CA SER A 123 2.74 -12.44 -5.25
C SER A 123 2.82 -11.05 -4.65
N PHE A 124 3.53 -10.88 -3.53
CA PHE A 124 3.70 -9.57 -2.91
C PHE A 124 4.48 -8.60 -3.81
N GLN A 125 5.44 -9.10 -4.59
CA GLN A 125 6.13 -8.26 -5.59
C GLN A 125 5.16 -7.68 -6.63
N VAL A 126 4.13 -8.43 -7.00
CA VAL A 126 3.06 -7.91 -7.88
C VAL A 126 2.37 -6.71 -7.24
N ILE A 127 2.06 -6.79 -5.95
CA ILE A 127 1.47 -5.67 -5.21
C ILE A 127 2.38 -4.44 -5.25
N GLN A 128 3.67 -4.62 -5.04
CA GLN A 128 4.66 -3.53 -5.08
C GLN A 128 4.76 -2.88 -6.47
N GLN A 129 4.49 -3.64 -7.52
CA GLN A 129 4.58 -3.20 -8.90
C GLN A 129 3.25 -2.73 -9.49
N LEU A 130 2.14 -2.86 -8.75
CA LEU A 130 0.81 -2.52 -9.26
C LEU A 130 0.73 -1.12 -9.90
N PRO A 131 1.23 -0.04 -9.27
CA PRO A 131 1.16 1.27 -9.90
C PRO A 131 1.87 1.33 -11.25
N GLU A 132 3.01 0.66 -11.38
CA GLU A 132 3.74 0.57 -12.65
C GLU A 132 3.00 -0.25 -13.69
N ILE A 133 2.43 -1.40 -13.27
CA ILE A 133 1.65 -2.27 -14.15
C ILE A 133 0.44 -1.48 -14.69
N LEU A 134 -0.26 -0.75 -13.83
CA LEU A 134 -1.43 0.03 -14.22
C LEU A 134 -1.07 1.20 -15.13
N SER A 135 0.09 1.82 -14.95
CA SER A 135 0.51 2.97 -15.76
C SER A 135 1.13 2.58 -17.10
N ASN A 136 1.74 1.39 -17.20
CA ASN A 136 2.49 0.95 -18.38
C ASN A 136 1.73 -0.04 -19.26
N ASP A 137 0.52 -0.44 -18.88
CA ASP A 137 -0.26 -1.36 -19.68
C ASP A 137 -0.84 -0.62 -20.89
N GLU A 138 -0.27 -0.90 -22.07
CA GLU A 138 -0.72 -0.31 -23.34
C GLU A 138 -2.17 -0.64 -23.69
N GLY A 139 -2.75 -1.63 -23.02
CA GLY A 139 -4.17 -1.99 -23.18
C GLY A 139 -5.11 -1.20 -22.30
N ILE A 140 -4.59 -0.42 -21.34
CA ILE A 140 -5.40 0.43 -20.48
C ILE A 140 -5.38 1.84 -21.03
N GLU A 141 -6.33 2.14 -21.91
CA GLU A 141 -6.57 3.52 -22.33
C GLU A 141 -7.30 4.26 -21.20
N ASP A 142 -7.12 5.58 -21.13
CA ASP A 142 -7.93 6.44 -20.27
C ASP A 142 -9.41 6.10 -20.51
N ASP A 143 -10.16 5.78 -19.47
CA ASP A 143 -11.55 5.33 -19.48
C ASP A 143 -11.78 3.82 -19.67
N THR A 144 -10.73 2.98 -19.61
CA THR A 144 -10.96 1.53 -19.70
C THR A 144 -11.49 0.99 -18.38
N VAL A 145 -12.75 0.64 -18.38
CA VAL A 145 -13.37 -0.15 -17.31
C VAL A 145 -13.23 -1.62 -17.71
N GLY A 146 -12.70 -2.44 -16.78
CA GLY A 146 -12.53 -3.85 -17.09
C GLY A 146 -11.98 -4.63 -15.91
N SER A 147 -11.86 -5.92 -16.11
CA SER A 147 -11.25 -6.80 -15.11
C SER A 147 -10.25 -7.73 -15.78
N PHE A 148 -9.20 -8.07 -15.06
CA PHE A 148 -8.22 -9.05 -15.48
C PHE A 148 -7.64 -9.81 -14.29
N GLU A 149 -7.08 -10.97 -14.56
CA GLU A 149 -6.42 -11.77 -13.53
C GLU A 149 -4.91 -11.69 -13.70
N LEU A 150 -4.20 -11.54 -12.60
CA LEU A 150 -2.74 -11.52 -12.56
C LEU A 150 -2.28 -12.28 -11.31
N ASP A 151 -1.57 -13.38 -11.48
CA ASP A 151 -1.16 -14.26 -10.39
C ASP A 151 -2.38 -14.71 -9.57
N ILE A 152 -2.41 -14.46 -8.27
CA ILE A 152 -3.56 -14.79 -7.40
C ILE A 152 -4.61 -13.69 -7.38
N PHE A 153 -4.36 -12.56 -8.04
CA PHE A 153 -5.17 -11.34 -7.94
C PHE A 153 -6.19 -11.24 -9.06
N GLU A 154 -7.43 -10.90 -8.67
CA GLU A 154 -8.45 -10.44 -9.59
C GLU A 154 -8.51 -8.92 -9.48
N ILE A 155 -8.14 -8.22 -10.55
CA ILE A 155 -8.03 -6.76 -10.58
C ILE A 155 -9.20 -6.20 -11.38
N MET A 156 -9.98 -5.34 -10.74
CA MET A 156 -11.14 -4.68 -11.35
C MET A 156 -10.86 -3.19 -11.43
N ILE A 157 -10.89 -2.64 -12.64
CA ILE A 157 -10.63 -1.23 -12.90
C ILE A 157 -11.95 -0.54 -13.24
N TYR A 158 -12.33 0.42 -12.40
CA TYR A 158 -13.50 1.27 -12.61
C TYR A 158 -13.11 2.65 -13.12
N ASN A 159 -11.92 3.12 -12.75
CA ASN A 159 -11.38 4.40 -13.15
C ASN A 159 -9.85 4.36 -13.05
N THR A 160 -9.16 5.08 -13.91
CA THR A 160 -7.69 5.18 -13.91
C THR A 160 -7.19 6.53 -13.40
N LYS A 161 -8.01 7.27 -12.67
CA LYS A 161 -7.64 8.55 -12.08
C LYS A 161 -6.49 8.39 -11.07
N THR A 162 -5.55 9.30 -11.10
CA THR A 162 -4.43 9.33 -10.17
C THR A 162 -4.57 10.46 -9.14
N TYR A 163 -3.79 10.39 -8.06
CA TYR A 163 -3.79 11.41 -7.01
C TYR A 163 -2.85 12.60 -7.29
N GLU A 164 -2.25 12.69 -8.47
CA GLU A 164 -1.30 13.76 -8.78
C GLU A 164 -1.85 15.16 -8.51
N GLU A 165 -3.05 15.44 -8.99
CA GLU A 165 -3.67 16.75 -8.80
C GLU A 165 -3.95 17.06 -7.34
N GLU A 166 -4.35 16.07 -6.55
CA GLU A 166 -4.64 16.25 -5.14
C GLU A 166 -3.37 16.50 -4.32
N LEU A 167 -2.27 15.82 -4.65
CA LEU A 167 -0.99 16.02 -4.00
C LEU A 167 -0.44 17.42 -4.24
N ILE A 168 -0.58 17.95 -5.46
CA ILE A 168 -0.16 19.30 -5.83
C ILE A 168 -1.00 20.33 -5.05
N LYS A 169 -2.29 20.13 -4.91
CA LYS A 169 -3.16 21.02 -4.14
C LYS A 169 -2.83 21.04 -2.65
N CYS A 170 -2.45 19.90 -2.09
CA CYS A 170 -2.08 19.82 -0.67
C CYS A 170 -0.75 20.50 -0.34
N GLU A 171 0.14 20.67 -1.31
CA GLU A 171 1.43 21.34 -1.13
C GLU A 171 1.35 22.87 -1.27
N ARG A 172 0.23 23.37 -1.69
CA ARG A 172 -0.02 24.80 -1.79
C ARG A 172 -0.76 25.30 -0.55
#